data_58c60a9d3aa91073f4fbf002628374e3
#
_entry.id   58c60a9d3aa91073f4fbf002628374e3
#
_cell.length_a   1.000
_cell.length_b   1.000
_cell.length_c   1.000
_cell.angle_alpha   90.00
_cell.angle_beta   90.00
_cell.angle_gamma   90.00
#
_symmetry.space_group_name_H-M   'P 1'
#
loop_
_entity.id
_entity.type
_entity.pdbx_description
1 polymer ?
#
loop_
_entity_poly.entity_id
_entity_poly.type
_entity_poly.pdbx_seq_one_letter_code
_entity_poly.pdbx_strand_id
1 'polypeptide(L)'
;DPKDPTSASEPVPDYEAAVGQSIKGLKVGVPKEYRLDGMPQEIEELWQQGIDWLKAAGASVHEVSLPHTKYALPAYYIVAPAECSSNLARYDSVRYGLRRPGRDLIDTYETTRAAGFGAEVRRRVLIGTYVLSAGYYDAYYLKAQKVRTLIKRDFEAAFATVDVLLTPTTPGPAFGIGEVSGDPVQMYLNDIFTVTVNMAGLPGISVEVAEHTLDHER
;
A
#
# COMPACT_ATOMS: atom_id res chain seq x y z
N ASP A 1 20.27 2.99 7.35
CA ASP A 1 20.90 4.32 7.29
C ASP A 1 20.95 4.92 8.70
N PRO A 2 22.16 5.15 9.27
CA PRO A 2 22.29 5.69 10.63
C PRO A 2 21.74 7.13 10.79
N LYS A 3 21.51 7.84 9.68
CA LYS A 3 20.97 9.21 9.68
C LYS A 3 19.44 9.23 9.56
N ASP A 4 18.82 8.10 9.26
CA ASP A 4 17.37 7.95 9.17
C ASP A 4 16.84 7.24 10.43
N PRO A 5 16.11 7.93 11.32
CA PRO A 5 15.59 7.34 12.54
C PRO A 5 14.50 6.29 12.31
N THR A 6 14.03 6.13 11.06
CA THR A 6 13.05 5.10 10.69
C THR A 6 13.70 3.81 10.19
N SER A 7 15.01 3.82 9.92
CA SER A 7 15.76 2.61 9.52
C SER A 7 15.86 1.63 10.68
N ALA A 8 15.55 0.35 10.40
CA ALA A 8 15.74 -0.72 11.38
C ALA A 8 17.23 -0.97 11.67
N SER A 9 17.54 -1.34 12.91
CA SER A 9 18.93 -1.66 13.33
C SER A 9 19.32 -3.11 13.05
N GLU A 10 18.49 -3.86 12.33
CA GLU A 10 18.71 -5.26 12.01
C GLU A 10 19.85 -5.45 11.01
N PRO A 11 20.63 -6.54 11.11
CA PRO A 11 21.62 -6.89 10.10
C PRO A 11 20.97 -7.05 8.72
N VAL A 12 21.61 -6.52 7.69
CA VAL A 12 21.18 -6.72 6.31
C VAL A 12 21.62 -8.10 5.84
N PRO A 13 20.69 -9.02 5.49
CA PRO A 13 21.06 -10.32 4.94
C PRO A 13 21.74 -10.20 3.58
N ASP A 14 22.53 -11.21 3.22
CA ASP A 14 23.06 -11.36 1.87
C ASP A 14 21.95 -11.88 0.94
N TYR A 15 21.19 -10.97 0.36
CA TYR A 15 20.08 -11.30 -0.55
C TYR A 15 20.59 -11.90 -1.87
N GLU A 16 21.79 -11.52 -2.32
CA GLU A 16 22.37 -12.04 -3.56
C GLU A 16 22.72 -13.53 -3.43
N ALA A 17 23.22 -13.95 -2.29
CA ALA A 17 23.51 -15.35 -2.02
C ALA A 17 22.25 -16.23 -1.98
N ALA A 18 21.06 -15.66 -1.80
CA ALA A 18 19.79 -16.39 -1.83
C ALA A 18 19.28 -16.64 -3.26
N VAL A 19 19.76 -15.92 -4.26
CA VAL A 19 19.33 -16.05 -5.66
C VAL A 19 19.72 -17.41 -6.21
N GLY A 20 18.77 -18.10 -6.84
CA GLY A 20 18.98 -19.43 -7.44
C GLY A 20 18.94 -20.60 -6.46
N GLN A 21 18.71 -20.37 -5.17
CA GLN A 21 18.51 -21.44 -4.20
C GLN A 21 17.15 -22.14 -4.44
N SER A 22 17.11 -23.43 -4.03
CA SER A 22 15.90 -24.24 -4.13
C SER A 22 14.82 -23.75 -3.17
N ILE A 23 13.58 -23.60 -3.69
CA ILE A 23 12.39 -23.28 -2.88
C ILE A 23 11.59 -24.54 -2.52
N LYS A 24 12.17 -25.74 -2.68
CA LYS A 24 11.53 -26.99 -2.31
C LYS A 24 11.14 -27.01 -0.84
N GLY A 25 9.86 -27.23 -0.57
CA GLY A 25 9.32 -27.27 0.78
C GLY A 25 8.85 -25.90 1.31
N LEU A 26 9.08 -24.80 0.58
CA LEU A 26 8.52 -23.50 0.92
C LEU A 26 6.99 -23.59 0.95
N LYS A 27 6.37 -23.05 1.97
CA LYS A 27 4.92 -23.00 2.13
C LYS A 27 4.40 -21.63 1.67
N VAL A 28 3.62 -21.63 0.59
CA VAL A 28 3.06 -20.42 0.01
C VAL A 28 1.57 -20.34 0.34
N GLY A 29 1.14 -19.26 0.96
CA GLY A 29 -0.27 -18.97 1.23
C GLY A 29 -0.91 -18.19 0.11
N VAL A 30 -2.13 -18.55 -0.26
CA VAL A 30 -2.97 -17.83 -1.23
C VAL A 30 -4.23 -17.38 -0.52
N PRO A 31 -4.43 -16.06 -0.29
CA PRO A 31 -5.60 -15.55 0.42
C PRO A 31 -6.88 -15.73 -0.42
N LYS A 32 -7.87 -16.44 0.11
CA LYS A 32 -9.14 -16.65 -0.59
C LYS A 32 -9.94 -15.36 -0.79
N GLU A 33 -9.81 -14.39 0.13
CA GLU A 33 -10.50 -13.11 0.06
C GLU A 33 -9.97 -12.17 -1.04
N TYR A 34 -8.85 -12.53 -1.69
CA TYR A 34 -8.31 -11.76 -2.80
C TYR A 34 -8.87 -12.18 -4.16
N ARG A 35 -9.68 -13.24 -4.21
CA ARG A 35 -10.50 -13.57 -5.36
C ARG A 35 -11.76 -12.71 -5.33
N LEU A 36 -11.66 -11.54 -5.95
CA LEU A 36 -12.74 -10.54 -5.93
C LEU A 36 -13.77 -10.81 -7.03
N ASP A 37 -15.03 -10.57 -6.72
CA ASP A 37 -16.08 -10.56 -7.73
C ASP A 37 -15.77 -9.47 -8.79
N GLY A 38 -15.77 -9.87 -10.07
CA GLY A 38 -15.46 -8.96 -11.17
C GLY A 38 -13.98 -8.74 -11.45
N MET A 39 -13.08 -9.51 -10.82
CA MET A 39 -11.67 -9.49 -11.21
C MET A 39 -11.53 -9.93 -12.67
N PRO A 40 -10.75 -9.23 -13.53
CA PRO A 40 -10.50 -9.64 -14.89
C PRO A 40 -9.93 -11.07 -14.96
N GLN A 41 -10.45 -11.86 -15.88
CA GLN A 41 -10.02 -13.25 -16.07
C GLN A 41 -8.50 -13.36 -16.32
N GLU A 42 -7.93 -12.41 -17.04
CA GLU A 42 -6.49 -12.32 -17.29
C GLU A 42 -5.67 -12.27 -15.99
N ILE A 43 -6.08 -11.48 -15.01
CA ILE A 43 -5.39 -11.37 -13.73
C ILE A 43 -5.49 -12.68 -12.94
N GLU A 44 -6.66 -13.32 -12.96
CA GLU A 44 -6.86 -14.63 -12.31
C GLU A 44 -5.97 -15.71 -12.97
N GLU A 45 -5.88 -15.74 -14.31
CA GLU A 45 -5.05 -16.68 -15.06
C GLU A 45 -3.56 -16.47 -14.77
N LEU A 46 -3.08 -15.22 -14.74
CA LEU A 46 -1.69 -14.89 -14.38
C LEU A 46 -1.37 -15.28 -12.94
N TRP A 47 -2.29 -15.02 -12.02
CA TRP A 47 -2.11 -15.44 -10.63
C TRP A 47 -2.05 -16.96 -10.50
N GLN A 48 -2.94 -17.68 -11.19
CA GLN A 48 -2.92 -19.15 -11.24
C GLN A 48 -1.62 -19.67 -11.86
N GLN A 49 -1.12 -19.05 -12.92
CA GLN A 49 0.16 -19.40 -13.55
C GLN A 49 1.33 -19.25 -12.56
N GLY A 50 1.37 -18.16 -11.79
CA GLY A 50 2.37 -17.98 -10.73
C GLY A 50 2.30 -19.07 -9.66
N ILE A 51 1.08 -19.46 -9.26
CA ILE A 51 0.85 -20.59 -8.33
C ILE A 51 1.44 -21.90 -8.90
N ASP A 52 1.20 -22.17 -10.18
CA ASP A 52 1.65 -23.41 -10.82
C ASP A 52 3.17 -23.45 -10.99
N TRP A 53 3.81 -22.33 -11.29
CA TRP A 53 5.27 -22.23 -11.31
C TRP A 53 5.90 -22.51 -9.94
N LEU A 54 5.35 -21.99 -8.87
CA LEU A 54 5.84 -22.25 -7.52
C LEU A 54 5.69 -23.72 -7.14
N LYS A 55 4.56 -24.36 -7.49
CA LYS A 55 4.36 -25.79 -7.30
C LYS A 55 5.37 -26.64 -8.10
N ALA A 56 5.60 -26.28 -9.37
CA ALA A 56 6.57 -26.95 -10.23
C ALA A 56 8.01 -26.84 -9.69
N ALA A 57 8.33 -25.73 -9.04
CA ALA A 57 9.60 -25.50 -8.37
C ALA A 57 9.71 -26.21 -6.99
N GLY A 58 8.67 -26.90 -6.55
CA GLY A 58 8.66 -27.73 -5.33
C GLY A 58 8.12 -27.07 -4.08
N ALA A 59 7.51 -25.88 -4.20
CA ALA A 59 6.79 -25.27 -3.10
C ALA A 59 5.43 -25.96 -2.86
N SER A 60 4.92 -25.89 -1.63
CA SER A 60 3.57 -26.30 -1.28
C SER A 60 2.66 -25.08 -1.18
N VAL A 61 1.51 -25.11 -1.85
CA VAL A 61 0.57 -23.98 -1.89
C VAL A 61 -0.66 -24.31 -1.05
N HIS A 62 -1.03 -23.40 -0.17
CA HIS A 62 -2.11 -23.53 0.80
C HIS A 62 -3.06 -22.34 0.71
N GLU A 63 -4.35 -22.60 0.76
CA GLU A 63 -5.33 -21.53 0.94
C GLU A 63 -5.24 -20.99 2.37
N VAL A 64 -5.23 -19.66 2.51
CA VAL A 64 -5.28 -18.96 3.80
C VAL A 64 -6.43 -17.96 3.82
N SER A 65 -6.78 -17.47 5.00
CA SER A 65 -7.88 -16.51 5.16
C SER A 65 -7.38 -15.21 5.80
N LEU A 66 -7.74 -14.08 5.19
CA LEU A 66 -7.49 -12.73 5.67
C LEU A 66 -8.86 -11.97 5.77
N PRO A 67 -9.75 -12.34 6.70
CA PRO A 67 -11.17 -11.94 6.68
C PRO A 67 -11.40 -10.44 6.85
N HIS A 68 -10.43 -9.68 7.40
CA HIS A 68 -10.54 -8.25 7.59
C HIS A 68 -10.05 -7.43 6.38
N THR A 69 -9.60 -8.06 5.28
CA THR A 69 -9.17 -7.40 4.04
C THR A 69 -10.18 -6.37 3.54
N LYS A 70 -11.47 -6.68 3.58
CA LYS A 70 -12.56 -5.77 3.16
C LYS A 70 -12.59 -4.42 3.87
N TYR A 71 -11.95 -4.31 5.02
CA TYR A 71 -11.87 -3.08 5.81
C TYR A 71 -10.56 -2.32 5.61
N ALA A 72 -9.61 -2.88 4.85
CA ALA A 72 -8.26 -2.31 4.73
C ALA A 72 -8.28 -0.96 4.03
N LEU A 73 -8.94 -0.88 2.89
CA LEU A 73 -9.01 0.36 2.10
C LEU A 73 -9.66 1.52 2.87
N PRO A 74 -10.87 1.37 3.47
CA PRO A 74 -11.45 2.41 4.31
C PRO A 74 -10.56 2.81 5.50
N ALA A 75 -9.94 1.85 6.18
CA ALA A 75 -9.05 2.14 7.31
C ALA A 75 -7.79 2.89 6.87
N TYR A 76 -7.21 2.52 5.73
CA TYR A 76 -6.05 3.19 5.15
C TYR A 76 -6.36 4.66 4.83
N TYR A 77 -7.50 4.94 4.20
CA TYR A 77 -7.91 6.32 3.86
C TYR A 77 -8.30 7.20 5.05
N ILE A 78 -8.32 6.63 6.24
CA ILE A 78 -8.39 7.37 7.50
C ILE A 78 -6.97 7.57 8.08
N VAL A 79 -6.21 6.48 8.21
CA VAL A 79 -4.89 6.51 8.88
C VAL A 79 -3.85 7.27 8.06
N ALA A 80 -3.74 6.97 6.76
CA ALA A 80 -2.71 7.60 5.92
C ALA A 80 -2.89 9.12 5.77
N PRO A 81 -4.09 9.66 5.50
CA PRO A 81 -4.31 11.10 5.53
C PRO A 81 -4.06 11.74 6.91
N ALA A 82 -4.43 11.07 8.01
CA ALA A 82 -4.15 11.54 9.36
C ALA A 82 -2.64 11.71 9.61
N GLU A 83 -1.86 10.69 9.28
CA GLU A 83 -0.40 10.74 9.37
C GLU A 83 0.20 11.74 8.39
N CYS A 84 -0.33 11.81 7.16
CA CYS A 84 0.08 12.79 6.15
C CYS A 84 -0.09 14.23 6.67
N SER A 85 -1.24 14.57 7.25
CA SER A 85 -1.50 15.93 7.76
C SER A 85 -0.53 16.31 8.86
N SER A 86 -0.20 15.38 9.75
CA SER A 86 0.78 15.58 10.83
C SER A 86 2.22 15.67 10.29
N ASN A 87 2.62 14.73 9.42
CA ASN A 87 3.98 14.68 8.90
C ASN A 87 4.32 15.86 7.99
N LEU A 88 3.36 16.32 7.17
CA LEU A 88 3.56 17.47 6.29
C LEU A 88 3.37 18.83 6.98
N ALA A 89 3.03 18.87 8.27
CA ALA A 89 2.99 20.11 9.03
C ALA A 89 4.37 20.82 9.08
N ARG A 90 5.45 20.06 8.97
CA ARG A 90 6.83 20.59 8.98
C ARG A 90 7.27 21.28 7.68
N TYR A 91 6.48 21.16 6.60
CA TYR A 91 6.69 21.90 5.35
C TYR A 91 6.01 23.27 5.44
N ASP A 92 6.61 24.16 6.20
CA ASP A 92 6.06 25.46 6.62
C ASP A 92 6.87 26.67 6.10
N SER A 93 7.83 26.45 5.22
CA SER A 93 8.76 27.46 4.67
C SER A 93 9.88 27.92 5.59
N VAL A 94 10.00 27.39 6.81
CA VAL A 94 10.95 27.91 7.80
C VAL A 94 12.33 27.29 7.66
N ARG A 95 12.43 25.96 7.70
CA ARG A 95 13.71 25.24 7.75
C ARG A 95 14.20 24.74 6.40
N TYR A 96 13.29 24.34 5.51
CA TYR A 96 13.60 23.74 4.21
C TYR A 96 12.39 23.79 3.26
N GLY A 97 12.63 23.44 2.02
CA GLY A 97 11.62 23.36 0.98
C GLY A 97 11.30 24.70 0.32
N LEU A 98 10.17 24.74 -0.36
CA LEU A 98 9.69 25.94 -1.05
C LEU A 98 9.36 27.03 -0.02
N ARG A 99 9.75 28.29 -0.32
CA ARG A 99 9.35 29.47 0.43
C ARG A 99 8.75 30.51 -0.51
N ARG A 100 7.54 30.91 -0.23
CA ARG A 100 6.83 32.01 -0.90
C ARG A 100 6.56 33.11 0.13
N PRO A 101 7.11 34.32 -0.06
CA PRO A 101 6.85 35.43 0.85
C PRO A 101 5.37 35.78 0.90
N GLY A 102 4.84 35.97 2.09
CA GLY A 102 3.53 36.52 2.35
C GLY A 102 3.63 37.91 3.01
N ARG A 103 2.48 38.52 3.28
CA ARG A 103 2.37 39.83 3.96
C ARG A 103 2.75 39.73 5.45
N ASP A 104 2.50 38.59 6.04
CA ASP A 104 2.81 38.23 7.41
C ASP A 104 3.17 36.75 7.51
N LEU A 105 3.39 36.23 8.73
CA LEU A 105 3.79 34.84 8.96
C LEU A 105 2.71 33.85 8.51
N ILE A 106 1.44 34.13 8.80
CA ILE A 106 0.33 33.23 8.43
C ILE A 106 0.18 33.20 6.92
N ASP A 107 0.16 34.35 6.27
CA ASP A 107 0.08 34.46 4.81
C ASP A 107 1.29 33.80 4.12
N THR A 108 2.48 33.84 4.74
CA THR A 108 3.66 33.10 4.25
C THR A 108 3.45 31.59 4.31
N TYR A 109 2.87 31.04 5.38
CA TYR A 109 2.53 29.61 5.47
C TYR A 109 1.48 29.21 4.44
N GLU A 110 0.39 29.97 4.35
CA GLU A 110 -0.71 29.70 3.43
C GLU A 110 -0.24 29.73 1.98
N THR A 111 0.47 30.80 1.59
CA THR A 111 0.98 30.99 0.23
C THR A 111 1.98 29.92 -0.17
N THR A 112 2.89 29.58 0.75
CA THR A 112 3.90 28.53 0.52
C THR A 112 3.24 27.17 0.34
N ARG A 113 2.36 26.77 1.25
CA ARG A 113 1.70 25.48 1.22
C ARG A 113 0.73 25.35 0.03
N ALA A 114 0.03 26.42 -0.32
CA ALA A 114 -0.83 26.46 -1.50
C ALA A 114 -0.04 26.28 -2.82
N ALA A 115 1.15 26.86 -2.89
CA ALA A 115 2.02 26.74 -4.07
C ALA A 115 2.80 25.40 -4.11
N GLY A 116 3.15 24.85 -2.95
CA GLY A 116 3.98 23.65 -2.85
C GLY A 116 3.23 22.34 -2.88
N PHE A 117 1.98 22.30 -2.42
CA PHE A 117 1.19 21.07 -2.38
C PHE A 117 0.24 20.95 -3.57
N GLY A 118 0.37 19.86 -4.32
CA GLY A 118 -0.55 19.50 -5.37
C GLY A 118 -1.96 19.19 -4.83
N ALA A 119 -2.93 19.06 -5.74
CA ALA A 119 -4.35 18.90 -5.39
C ALA A 119 -4.61 17.67 -4.50
N GLU A 120 -3.99 16.53 -4.80
CA GLU A 120 -4.17 15.30 -4.01
C GLU A 120 -3.57 15.42 -2.61
N VAL A 121 -2.37 15.99 -2.48
CA VAL A 121 -1.75 16.21 -1.16
C VAL A 121 -2.60 17.15 -0.31
N ARG A 122 -3.12 18.22 -0.89
CA ARG A 122 -4.04 19.13 -0.18
C ARG A 122 -5.29 18.42 0.31
N ARG A 123 -5.89 17.57 -0.53
CA ARG A 123 -7.04 16.74 -0.18
C ARG A 123 -6.73 15.84 1.03
N ARG A 124 -5.60 15.12 1.00
CA ARG A 124 -5.17 14.24 2.10
C ARG A 124 -4.91 14.99 3.39
N VAL A 125 -4.27 16.16 3.32
CA VAL A 125 -4.04 17.02 4.50
C VAL A 125 -5.35 17.51 5.10
N LEU A 126 -6.32 17.91 4.28
CA LEU A 126 -7.65 18.33 4.75
C LEU A 126 -8.41 17.18 5.42
N ILE A 127 -8.46 16.00 4.78
CA ILE A 127 -9.09 14.81 5.35
C ILE A 127 -8.40 14.44 6.67
N GLY A 128 -7.07 14.41 6.69
CA GLY A 128 -6.30 14.06 7.89
C GLY A 128 -6.55 15.03 9.05
N THR A 129 -6.59 16.31 8.77
CA THR A 129 -6.92 17.34 9.77
C THR A 129 -8.32 17.16 10.33
N TYR A 130 -9.28 16.83 9.47
CA TYR A 130 -10.66 16.57 9.87
C TYR A 130 -10.77 15.34 10.79
N VAL A 131 -10.18 14.21 10.41
CA VAL A 131 -10.27 12.96 11.20
C VAL A 131 -9.51 13.03 12.52
N LEU A 132 -8.53 13.93 12.65
CA LEU A 132 -7.80 14.18 13.90
C LEU A 132 -8.45 15.25 14.78
N SER A 133 -9.48 15.95 14.31
CA SER A 133 -10.13 16.99 15.06
C SER A 133 -11.01 16.45 16.21
N ALA A 134 -11.31 17.34 17.17
CA ALA A 134 -12.12 16.99 18.34
C ALA A 134 -13.50 16.43 17.92
N GLY A 135 -13.89 15.33 18.53
CA GLY A 135 -15.13 14.62 18.26
C GLY A 135 -15.04 13.60 17.12
N TYR A 136 -14.04 13.68 16.23
CA TYR A 136 -13.84 12.72 15.14
C TYR A 136 -12.68 11.76 15.38
N TYR A 137 -11.72 12.13 16.21
CA TYR A 137 -10.55 11.32 16.53
C TYR A 137 -10.92 9.91 17.02
N ASP A 138 -11.79 9.81 18.01
CA ASP A 138 -12.23 8.51 18.55
C ASP A 138 -13.09 7.72 17.55
N ALA A 139 -13.99 8.41 16.86
CA ALA A 139 -14.94 7.79 15.94
C ALA A 139 -14.28 7.24 14.68
N TYR A 140 -13.23 7.90 14.18
CA TYR A 140 -12.57 7.54 12.93
C TYR A 140 -11.15 7.01 13.15
N TYR A 141 -10.24 7.83 13.69
CA TYR A 141 -8.83 7.46 13.76
C TYR A 141 -8.59 6.26 14.70
N LEU A 142 -9.09 6.30 15.92
CA LEU A 142 -8.93 5.17 16.85
C LEU A 142 -9.65 3.91 16.36
N LYS A 143 -10.81 4.06 15.71
CA LYS A 143 -11.51 2.93 15.11
C LYS A 143 -10.69 2.31 13.98
N ALA A 144 -10.11 3.11 13.10
CA ALA A 144 -9.24 2.65 12.02
C ALA A 144 -7.98 1.94 12.56
N GLN A 145 -7.37 2.45 13.63
CA GLN A 145 -6.24 1.79 14.30
C GLN A 145 -6.61 0.42 14.90
N LYS A 146 -7.82 0.28 15.46
CA LYS A 146 -8.34 -1.02 15.91
C LYS A 146 -8.54 -1.99 14.76
N VAL A 147 -9.09 -1.52 13.64
CA VAL A 147 -9.22 -2.33 12.41
C VAL A 147 -7.85 -2.74 11.88
N ARG A 148 -6.88 -1.83 11.85
CA ARG A 148 -5.48 -2.14 11.50
C ARG A 148 -4.92 -3.29 12.34
N THR A 149 -5.20 -3.30 13.63
CA THR A 149 -4.77 -4.39 14.52
C THR A 149 -5.42 -5.73 14.13
N LEU A 150 -6.68 -5.75 13.71
CA LEU A 150 -7.35 -6.97 13.25
C LEU A 150 -6.73 -7.46 11.93
N ILE A 151 -6.47 -6.57 10.99
CA ILE A 151 -5.78 -6.90 9.74
C ILE A 151 -4.41 -7.53 10.03
N LYS A 152 -3.60 -6.91 10.90
CA LYS A 152 -2.31 -7.46 11.31
C LYS A 152 -2.42 -8.88 11.87
N ARG A 153 -3.43 -9.14 12.71
CA ARG A 153 -3.67 -10.47 13.29
C ARG A 153 -4.05 -11.53 12.26
N ASP A 154 -4.74 -11.16 11.19
CA ASP A 154 -5.01 -12.09 10.08
C ASP A 154 -3.71 -12.57 9.44
N PHE A 155 -2.77 -11.66 9.18
CA PHE A 155 -1.46 -12.02 8.64
C PHE A 155 -0.64 -12.85 9.64
N GLU A 156 -0.64 -12.49 10.92
CA GLU A 156 0.04 -13.28 11.97
C GLU A 156 -0.49 -14.73 12.02
N ALA A 157 -1.81 -14.90 11.91
CA ALA A 157 -2.42 -16.22 11.86
C ALA A 157 -2.06 -16.99 10.57
N ALA A 158 -2.02 -16.32 9.43
CA ALA A 158 -1.61 -16.94 8.17
C ALA A 158 -0.13 -17.37 8.22
N PHE A 159 0.78 -16.51 8.66
CA PHE A 159 2.21 -16.81 8.78
C PHE A 159 2.56 -17.83 9.87
N ALA A 160 1.63 -18.20 10.74
CA ALA A 160 1.82 -19.36 11.62
C ALA A 160 1.80 -20.69 10.84
N THR A 161 1.30 -20.70 9.60
CA THR A 161 1.13 -21.91 8.78
C THR A 161 1.90 -21.89 7.47
N VAL A 162 2.23 -20.70 6.95
CA VAL A 162 2.94 -20.50 5.68
C VAL A 162 4.12 -19.55 5.84
N ASP A 163 5.07 -19.62 4.91
CA ASP A 163 6.30 -18.83 4.97
C ASP A 163 6.17 -17.51 4.21
N VAL A 164 5.41 -17.51 3.10
CA VAL A 164 5.17 -16.34 2.24
C VAL A 164 3.71 -16.34 1.74
N LEU A 165 3.24 -15.18 1.30
CA LEU A 165 1.94 -15.05 0.63
C LEU A 165 2.15 -14.65 -0.83
N LEU A 166 1.38 -15.25 -1.73
CA LEU A 166 1.28 -14.87 -3.14
C LEU A 166 -0.06 -14.21 -3.39
N THR A 167 -0.02 -12.98 -3.88
CA THR A 167 -1.22 -12.16 -4.14
C THR A 167 -1.10 -11.45 -5.49
N PRO A 168 -2.21 -11.09 -6.15
CA PRO A 168 -2.14 -10.08 -7.19
C PRO A 168 -1.60 -8.77 -6.65
N THR A 169 -1.00 -7.94 -7.50
CA THR A 169 -0.52 -6.60 -7.11
C THR A 169 -1.62 -5.56 -7.36
N THR A 170 -2.28 -5.65 -8.52
CA THR A 170 -3.35 -4.73 -8.93
C THR A 170 -4.53 -5.51 -9.52
N PRO A 171 -5.75 -4.94 -9.49
CA PRO A 171 -6.92 -5.60 -10.07
C PRO A 171 -6.95 -5.61 -11.60
N GLY A 172 -6.03 -4.90 -12.26
CA GLY A 172 -5.96 -4.83 -13.71
C GLY A 172 -4.59 -4.38 -14.21
N PRO A 173 -4.36 -4.38 -15.54
CA PRO A 173 -3.16 -3.82 -16.15
C PRO A 173 -3.09 -2.31 -15.99
N ALA A 174 -1.97 -1.70 -16.42
CA ALA A 174 -1.84 -0.25 -16.47
C ALA A 174 -2.90 0.34 -17.41
N PHE A 175 -3.52 1.41 -16.99
CA PHE A 175 -4.46 2.18 -17.81
C PHE A 175 -3.73 3.14 -18.76
N GLY A 176 -4.36 3.52 -19.87
CA GLY A 176 -3.79 4.46 -20.83
C GLY A 176 -3.59 5.86 -20.25
N ILE A 177 -2.64 6.61 -20.82
CA ILE A 177 -2.38 7.99 -20.42
C ILE A 177 -3.64 8.83 -20.65
N GLY A 178 -4.18 9.43 -19.61
CA GLY A 178 -5.40 10.25 -19.65
C GLY A 178 -6.72 9.49 -19.52
N GLU A 179 -6.71 8.15 -19.44
CA GLU A 179 -7.92 7.34 -19.20
C GLU A 179 -8.43 7.39 -17.76
N VAL A 180 -7.64 7.95 -16.86
CA VAL A 180 -8.00 7.99 -15.44
C VAL A 180 -9.27 8.83 -15.26
N SER A 181 -10.30 8.19 -14.74
CA SER A 181 -11.55 8.85 -14.39
C SER A 181 -11.30 9.98 -13.38
N GLY A 182 -12.07 11.06 -13.48
CA GLY A 182 -12.05 12.13 -12.49
C GLY A 182 -12.55 11.71 -11.10
N ASP A 183 -12.92 10.43 -10.93
CA ASP A 183 -13.36 9.87 -9.66
C ASP A 183 -12.16 9.30 -8.88
N PRO A 184 -11.75 9.95 -7.77
CA PRO A 184 -10.66 9.45 -6.94
C PRO A 184 -10.91 8.06 -6.34
N VAL A 185 -12.17 7.66 -6.13
CA VAL A 185 -12.51 6.36 -5.54
C VAL A 185 -12.12 5.21 -6.48
N GLN A 186 -12.32 5.39 -7.78
CA GLN A 186 -11.91 4.40 -8.78
C GLN A 186 -10.38 4.20 -8.79
N MET A 187 -9.63 5.29 -8.64
CA MET A 187 -8.17 5.20 -8.51
C MET A 187 -7.75 4.47 -7.25
N TYR A 188 -8.45 4.70 -6.15
CA TYR A 188 -8.12 4.08 -4.87
C TYR A 188 -8.38 2.57 -4.85
N LEU A 189 -9.29 2.05 -5.66
CA LEU A 189 -9.53 0.62 -5.77
C LEU A 189 -8.33 -0.16 -6.34
N ASN A 190 -7.42 0.49 -7.05
CA ASN A 190 -6.18 -0.14 -7.52
C ASN A 190 -5.27 -0.59 -6.37
N ASP A 191 -5.41 -0.01 -5.18
CA ASP A 191 -4.58 -0.32 -4.00
C ASP A 191 -5.13 -1.50 -3.18
N ILE A 192 -6.25 -2.13 -3.59
CA ILE A 192 -6.99 -3.07 -2.75
C ILE A 192 -6.16 -4.27 -2.29
N PHE A 193 -5.20 -4.75 -3.10
CA PHE A 193 -4.36 -5.90 -2.77
C PHE A 193 -3.10 -5.51 -1.98
N THR A 194 -2.60 -4.28 -2.15
CA THR A 194 -1.34 -3.83 -1.54
C THR A 194 -1.53 -3.14 -0.20
N VAL A 195 -2.67 -2.49 0.00
CA VAL A 195 -2.93 -1.70 1.20
C VAL A 195 -2.95 -2.53 2.48
N THR A 196 -3.36 -3.80 2.42
CA THR A 196 -3.39 -4.70 3.58
C THR A 196 -1.99 -4.96 4.13
N VAL A 197 -1.00 -5.16 3.26
CA VAL A 197 0.41 -5.37 3.62
C VAL A 197 0.96 -4.15 4.33
N ASN A 198 0.67 -2.93 3.80
CA ASN A 198 1.04 -1.67 4.43
C ASN A 198 0.39 -1.50 5.80
N MET A 199 -0.91 -1.82 5.92
CA MET A 199 -1.65 -1.74 7.19
C MET A 199 -1.13 -2.73 8.23
N ALA A 200 -0.69 -3.91 7.81
CA ALA A 200 -0.09 -4.91 8.69
C ALA A 200 1.36 -4.59 9.08
N GLY A 201 2.04 -3.71 8.35
CA GLY A 201 3.45 -3.37 8.55
C GLY A 201 4.40 -4.48 8.13
N LEU A 202 4.11 -5.12 7.01
CA LEU A 202 4.87 -6.24 6.45
C LEU A 202 5.67 -5.81 5.22
N PRO A 203 6.80 -6.47 4.93
CA PRO A 203 7.51 -6.28 3.67
C PRO A 203 6.75 -6.91 2.51
N GLY A 204 6.91 -6.35 1.32
CA GLY A 204 6.36 -6.88 0.09
C GLY A 204 7.31 -6.66 -1.07
N ILE A 205 7.23 -7.54 -2.07
CA ILE A 205 7.96 -7.43 -3.33
C ILE A 205 6.99 -7.70 -4.48
N SER A 206 7.03 -6.87 -5.52
CA SER A 206 6.30 -7.09 -6.76
C SER A 206 7.24 -7.69 -7.80
N VAL A 207 6.79 -8.76 -8.45
CA VAL A 207 7.52 -9.42 -9.54
C VAL A 207 6.59 -9.53 -10.74
N GLU A 208 7.14 -9.38 -11.94
CA GLU A 208 6.38 -9.56 -13.18
C GLU A 208 6.15 -11.04 -13.43
N VAL A 209 4.93 -11.37 -13.84
CA VAL A 209 4.51 -12.73 -14.22
C VAL A 209 4.40 -12.87 -15.75
N ALA A 210 4.16 -11.77 -16.46
CA ALA A 210 4.16 -11.72 -17.91
C ALA A 210 4.75 -10.40 -18.42
N GLU A 211 5.52 -10.44 -19.49
CA GLU A 211 5.83 -9.24 -20.26
C GLU A 211 4.55 -8.87 -21.04
N HIS A 212 3.92 -7.78 -20.68
CA HIS A 212 3.02 -7.09 -21.59
C HIS A 212 3.90 -6.48 -22.68
N THR A 213 4.08 -7.17 -23.78
CA THR A 213 4.51 -6.52 -25.01
C THR A 213 3.44 -5.50 -25.36
N LEU A 214 3.66 -4.26 -24.91
CA LEU A 214 3.03 -3.13 -25.55
C LEU A 214 3.47 -3.21 -26.99
N ASP A 215 2.60 -3.71 -27.88
CA ASP A 215 2.76 -3.53 -29.29
C ASP A 215 2.84 -2.04 -29.54
N HIS A 216 4.06 -1.53 -29.60
CA HIS A 216 4.36 -0.21 -30.14
C HIS A 216 4.10 -0.26 -31.65
N GLU A 217 2.87 -0.52 -32.03
CA GLU A 217 2.40 -0.23 -33.37
C GLU A 217 1.66 1.09 -33.35
N ARG A 218 2.46 2.11 -33.73
CA ARG A 218 2.15 3.44 -34.32
C ARG A 218 1.93 4.59 -33.35
#